data_d9656b6d25a904a97ae0d11a2b62380d
#
_entry.id   d9656b6d25a904a97ae0d11a2b62380d
#
_cell.length_a   1.000
_cell.length_b   1.000
_cell.length_c   1.000
_cell.angle_alpha   90.00
_cell.angle_beta   90.00
_cell.angle_gamma   90.00
#
_symmetry.space_group_name_H-M   'P 1'
#
loop_
_entity.id
_entity.type
_entity.pdbx_description
1 polymer ?
#
loop_
_entity_poly.entity_id
_entity_poly.type
_entity_poly.pdbx_seq_one_letter_code
_entity_poly.pdbx_strand_id
1 'polypeptide(L)'
;ACKWVRALDGSEMSWLPPGIEVMPQRGDGLGERLASVFEDLGGPGLVIGMDTPQIVAMDIDHGLALLAEDDCDAVLGPAADGGYWSIGLTAPDERAFDGVPMSRADTRLHQVEALRSLGWRVRELRELVDVDDHAGALIAAAQAPGSRFAAVLTSFDRTG
;
A
#
# COMPACT_ATOMS: atom_id res chain seq x y z
N ALA A 1 11.67 9.09 14.04
CA ALA A 1 10.27 9.52 14.07
C ALA A 1 9.65 9.15 12.73
N CYS A 2 8.53 8.44 12.73
CA CYS A 2 7.81 8.10 11.52
C CYS A 2 7.16 9.37 10.95
N LYS A 3 7.32 9.59 9.65
CA LYS A 3 6.71 10.72 8.94
C LYS A 3 5.61 10.18 8.04
N TRP A 4 4.41 10.74 8.16
CA TRP A 4 3.29 10.41 7.29
C TRP A 4 3.31 11.34 6.09
N VAL A 5 3.31 10.76 4.90
CA VAL A 5 3.28 11.51 3.64
C VAL A 5 2.18 10.93 2.77
N ARG A 6 1.43 11.80 2.10
CA ARG A 6 0.44 11.39 1.13
C ARG A 6 0.79 11.95 -0.24
N ALA A 7 0.92 11.08 -1.21
CA ALA A 7 1.05 11.45 -2.61
C ALA A 7 -0.35 11.65 -3.21
N LEU A 8 -0.60 12.79 -3.83
CA LEU A 8 -1.90 13.18 -4.40
C LEU A 8 -1.76 13.72 -5.82
N ASP A 9 -2.79 13.56 -6.59
CA ASP A 9 -2.91 14.03 -7.98
C ASP A 9 -3.38 15.49 -8.12
N GLY A 10 -3.42 16.27 -7.02
CA GLY A 10 -3.85 17.68 -7.02
C GLY A 10 -5.27 17.93 -6.53
N SER A 11 -5.95 16.93 -5.95
CA SER A 11 -7.28 17.07 -5.37
C SER A 11 -7.29 17.89 -4.06
N GLU A 12 -8.47 18.39 -3.66
CA GLU A 12 -8.65 19.14 -2.41
C GLU A 12 -8.21 18.35 -1.17
N MET A 13 -7.48 19.01 -0.27
CA MET A 13 -6.80 18.39 0.89
C MET A 13 -7.44 18.75 2.23
N SER A 14 -8.58 19.44 2.22
CA SER A 14 -9.24 19.94 3.45
C SER A 14 -9.65 18.85 4.45
N TRP A 15 -9.68 17.60 4.01
CA TRP A 15 -10.05 16.41 4.81
C TRP A 15 -8.86 15.68 5.44
N LEU A 16 -7.62 16.06 5.11
CA LEU A 16 -6.43 15.42 5.67
C LEU A 16 -6.26 15.74 7.15
N PRO A 17 -5.95 14.75 8.00
CA PRO A 17 -5.60 14.98 9.39
C PRO A 17 -4.36 15.88 9.52
N PRO A 18 -4.25 16.65 10.61
CA PRO A 18 -3.04 17.43 10.90
C PRO A 18 -1.80 16.52 11.01
N GLY A 19 -0.66 17.00 10.53
CA GLY A 19 0.62 16.29 10.61
C GLY A 19 0.91 15.34 9.46
N ILE A 20 0.02 15.25 8.47
CA ILE A 20 0.29 14.57 7.20
C ILE A 20 0.89 15.58 6.23
N GLU A 21 2.07 15.30 5.71
CA GLU A 21 2.64 16.07 4.62
C GLU A 21 2.07 15.59 3.28
N VAL A 22 2.00 16.51 2.33
CA VAL A 22 1.49 16.22 0.99
C VAL A 22 2.61 16.40 -0.02
N MET A 23 2.74 15.43 -0.93
CA MET A 23 3.63 15.53 -2.07
C MET A 23 2.86 15.28 -3.37
N PRO A 24 3.20 15.92 -4.49
CA PRO A 24 2.59 15.65 -5.77
C PRO A 24 3.00 14.25 -6.26
N GLN A 25 2.07 13.53 -6.89
CA GLN A 25 2.42 12.35 -7.65
C GLN A 25 3.15 12.75 -8.93
N ARG A 26 4.19 12.00 -9.27
CA ARG A 26 4.97 12.15 -10.51
C ARG A 26 5.06 10.82 -11.24
N GLY A 27 4.94 10.82 -12.56
CA GLY A 27 5.01 9.64 -13.43
C GLY A 27 3.68 9.36 -14.15
N ASP A 28 3.77 8.75 -15.33
CA ASP A 28 2.63 8.46 -16.19
C ASP A 28 1.93 7.16 -15.78
N GLY A 29 2.70 6.17 -15.28
CA GLY A 29 2.20 4.88 -14.82
C GLY A 29 2.30 4.69 -13.31
N LEU A 30 1.59 3.68 -12.75
CA LEU A 30 1.62 3.38 -11.32
C LEU A 30 3.03 3.04 -10.83
N GLY A 31 3.82 2.28 -11.62
CA GLY A 31 5.21 1.95 -11.27
C GLY A 31 6.09 3.18 -11.13
N GLU A 32 6.02 4.11 -12.09
CA GLU A 32 6.77 5.38 -12.03
C GLU A 32 6.35 6.25 -10.85
N ARG A 33 5.03 6.28 -10.53
CA ARG A 33 4.51 7.02 -9.37
C ARG A 33 5.03 6.44 -8.06
N LEU A 34 5.10 5.11 -7.94
CA LEU A 34 5.67 4.44 -6.78
C LEU A 34 7.17 4.72 -6.66
N ALA A 35 7.93 4.61 -7.75
CA ALA A 35 9.36 4.94 -7.78
C ALA A 35 9.61 6.37 -7.31
N SER A 36 8.84 7.33 -7.84
CA SER A 36 8.95 8.75 -7.47
C SER A 36 8.64 9.03 -6.00
N VAL A 37 7.67 8.31 -5.42
CA VAL A 37 7.37 8.43 -3.97
C VAL A 37 8.57 7.99 -3.12
N PHE A 38 9.21 6.87 -3.46
CA PHE A 38 10.39 6.41 -2.72
C PHE A 38 11.59 7.32 -2.93
N GLU A 39 11.78 7.86 -4.14
CA GLU A 39 12.81 8.88 -4.42
C GLU A 39 12.62 10.13 -3.55
N ASP A 40 11.39 10.65 -3.48
CA ASP A 40 11.05 11.84 -2.68
C ASP A 40 11.19 11.59 -1.17
N LEU A 41 10.92 10.37 -0.70
CA LEU A 41 11.17 9.98 0.69
C LEU A 41 12.66 9.94 1.02
N GLY A 42 13.49 9.56 0.08
CA GLY A 42 14.95 9.55 0.20
C GLY A 42 15.53 8.53 1.19
N GLY A 43 14.73 7.56 1.64
CA GLY A 43 15.10 6.56 2.64
C GLY A 43 14.07 5.47 2.79
N PRO A 44 14.14 4.65 3.87
CA PRO A 44 13.18 3.59 4.09
C PRO A 44 11.75 4.12 4.18
N GLY A 45 10.83 3.45 3.53
CA GLY A 45 9.43 3.83 3.51
C GLY A 45 8.49 2.66 3.23
N LEU A 46 7.24 2.82 3.64
CA LEU A 46 6.13 1.90 3.37
C LEU A 46 5.00 2.69 2.70
N VAL A 47 4.65 2.29 1.49
CA VAL A 47 3.49 2.80 0.76
C VAL A 47 2.32 1.86 0.99
N ILE A 48 1.14 2.41 1.25
CA ILE A 48 -0.11 1.66 1.40
C ILE A 48 -1.16 2.17 0.41
N GLY A 49 -1.99 1.27 -0.11
CA GLY A 49 -3.17 1.60 -0.92
C GLY A 49 -4.26 2.29 -0.09
N MET A 50 -5.27 2.82 -0.76
CA MET A 50 -6.39 3.53 -0.12
C MET A 50 -7.67 2.70 -0.06
N ASP A 51 -7.67 1.53 -0.64
CA ASP A 51 -8.81 0.65 -0.88
C ASP A 51 -8.88 -0.56 0.06
N THR A 52 -8.03 -0.59 1.09
CA THR A 52 -7.97 -1.63 2.13
C THR A 52 -8.32 -1.09 3.51
N PRO A 53 -9.61 -0.77 3.78
CA PRO A 53 -10.05 -0.10 5.02
C PRO A 53 -9.88 -0.93 6.30
N GLN A 54 -9.53 -2.20 6.19
CA GLN A 54 -9.25 -3.12 7.29
C GLN A 54 -7.80 -3.11 7.77
N ILE A 55 -6.94 -2.27 7.18
CA ILE A 55 -5.58 -2.05 7.67
C ILE A 55 -5.65 -1.52 9.11
N VAL A 56 -4.84 -2.08 9.98
CA VAL A 56 -4.67 -1.62 11.37
C VAL A 56 -3.23 -1.16 11.62
N ALA A 57 -3.02 -0.37 12.67
CA ALA A 57 -1.69 0.16 13.01
C ALA A 57 -0.63 -0.96 13.11
N MET A 58 -1.01 -2.13 13.62
CA MET A 58 -0.11 -3.28 13.75
C MET A 58 0.41 -3.81 12.41
N ASP A 59 -0.35 -3.68 11.31
CA ASP A 59 0.12 -4.07 9.98
C ASP A 59 1.25 -3.15 9.51
N ILE A 60 1.09 -1.85 9.77
CA ILE A 60 2.05 -0.82 9.42
C ILE A 60 3.31 -0.96 10.29
N ASP A 61 3.13 -1.12 11.60
CA ASP A 61 4.24 -1.32 12.55
C ASP A 61 5.04 -2.57 12.20
N HIS A 62 4.37 -3.66 11.82
CA HIS A 62 5.03 -4.88 11.36
C HIS A 62 5.85 -4.65 10.08
N GLY A 63 5.27 -3.99 9.08
CA GLY A 63 5.98 -3.67 7.84
C GLY A 63 7.24 -2.81 8.10
N LEU A 64 7.11 -1.80 8.94
CA LEU A 64 8.24 -0.93 9.31
C LEU A 64 9.28 -1.66 10.15
N ALA A 65 8.87 -2.59 11.02
CA ALA A 65 9.78 -3.42 11.80
C ALA A 65 10.59 -4.35 10.91
N LEU A 66 9.95 -5.01 9.92
CA LEU A 66 10.64 -5.84 8.95
C LEU A 66 11.67 -5.05 8.13
N LEU A 67 11.33 -3.83 7.69
CA LEU A 67 12.28 -2.95 6.97
C LEU A 67 13.45 -2.48 7.83
N ALA A 68 13.38 -2.63 9.15
CA ALA A 68 14.49 -2.33 10.05
C ALA A 68 15.41 -3.55 10.32
N GLU A 69 15.05 -4.74 9.82
CA GLU A 69 15.86 -5.95 9.96
C GLU A 69 16.98 -6.00 8.90
N ASP A 70 18.15 -6.46 9.29
CA ASP A 70 19.32 -6.54 8.39
C ASP A 70 19.14 -7.54 7.23
N ASP A 71 18.15 -8.44 7.31
CA ASP A 71 17.85 -9.47 6.31
C ASP A 71 16.61 -9.19 5.47
N CYS A 72 16.14 -7.95 5.45
CA CYS A 72 14.97 -7.51 4.68
C CYS A 72 15.33 -6.26 3.86
N ASP A 73 15.13 -6.31 2.55
CA ASP A 73 15.37 -5.17 1.65
C ASP A 73 14.04 -4.59 1.15
N ALA A 74 12.99 -5.42 1.08
CA ALA A 74 11.65 -4.99 0.69
C ALA A 74 10.56 -5.78 1.42
N VAL A 75 9.42 -5.12 1.62
CA VAL A 75 8.22 -5.70 2.21
C VAL A 75 7.06 -5.57 1.23
N LEU A 76 6.25 -6.61 1.09
CA LEU A 76 5.06 -6.60 0.25
C LEU A 76 3.85 -7.08 1.04
N GLY A 77 2.74 -6.33 0.97
CA GLY A 77 1.44 -6.74 1.52
C GLY A 77 0.55 -7.27 0.40
N PRO A 78 0.34 -8.59 0.28
CA PRO A 78 -0.46 -9.18 -0.78
C PRO A 78 -1.92 -8.68 -0.75
N ALA A 79 -2.50 -8.46 -1.92
CA ALA A 79 -3.94 -8.27 -2.12
C ALA A 79 -4.56 -9.51 -2.75
N ALA A 80 -5.81 -9.81 -2.40
CA ALA A 80 -6.49 -11.04 -2.82
C ALA A 80 -6.77 -11.08 -4.33
N ASP A 81 -6.77 -9.92 -5.00
CA ASP A 81 -6.93 -9.79 -6.46
C ASP A 81 -5.66 -10.17 -7.25
N GLY A 82 -4.54 -10.45 -6.55
CA GLY A 82 -3.23 -10.74 -7.12
C GLY A 82 -2.31 -9.54 -7.27
N GLY A 83 -2.75 -8.35 -6.79
CA GLY A 83 -1.95 -7.16 -6.58
C GLY A 83 -1.27 -7.13 -5.21
N TYR A 84 -1.07 -5.94 -4.69
CA TYR A 84 -0.57 -5.71 -3.33
C TYR A 84 -1.16 -4.42 -2.76
N TRP A 85 -1.60 -4.49 -1.48
CA TRP A 85 -2.10 -3.35 -0.73
C TRP A 85 -0.98 -2.49 -0.13
N SER A 86 0.24 -3.02 -0.08
CA SER A 86 1.40 -2.32 0.47
C SER A 86 2.67 -2.76 -0.21
N ILE A 87 3.61 -1.81 -0.35
CA ILE A 87 5.00 -2.07 -0.72
C ILE A 87 5.91 -1.18 0.11
N GLY A 88 6.97 -1.76 0.67
CA GLY A 88 8.00 -1.07 1.43
C GLY A 88 9.39 -1.36 0.91
N LEU A 89 10.24 -0.34 0.90
CA LEU A 89 11.65 -0.45 0.48
C LEU A 89 12.54 0.15 1.56
N THR A 90 13.73 -0.43 1.75
CA THR A 90 14.76 0.12 2.65
C THR A 90 15.52 1.30 2.05
N ALA A 91 15.54 1.39 0.72
CA ALA A 91 16.15 2.49 -0.02
C ALA A 91 15.41 2.71 -1.35
N PRO A 92 15.36 3.95 -1.86
CA PRO A 92 14.79 4.22 -3.17
C PRO A 92 15.63 3.57 -4.28
N ASP A 93 14.95 2.88 -5.19
CA ASP A 93 15.55 2.34 -6.41
C ASP A 93 14.46 2.22 -7.49
N GLU A 94 14.56 3.02 -8.55
CA GLU A 94 13.58 3.02 -9.64
C GLU A 94 13.44 1.66 -10.31
N ARG A 95 14.51 0.88 -10.38
CA ARG A 95 14.53 -0.47 -10.98
C ARG A 95 13.62 -1.45 -10.25
N ALA A 96 13.21 -1.15 -9.01
CA ALA A 96 12.26 -1.97 -8.26
C ALA A 96 10.91 -2.11 -8.96
N PHE A 97 10.57 -1.16 -9.85
CA PHE A 97 9.28 -1.10 -10.54
C PHE A 97 9.40 -1.25 -12.07
N ASP A 98 10.63 -1.37 -12.59
CA ASP A 98 10.87 -1.46 -14.03
C ASP A 98 10.24 -2.70 -14.64
N GLY A 99 9.42 -2.50 -15.67
CA GLY A 99 8.79 -3.58 -16.41
C GLY A 99 7.75 -4.39 -15.64
N VAL A 100 7.40 -3.99 -14.41
CA VAL A 100 6.35 -4.66 -13.63
C VAL A 100 4.98 -4.30 -14.21
N PRO A 101 4.19 -5.30 -14.69
CA PRO A 101 2.86 -5.05 -15.21
C PRO A 101 1.91 -4.73 -14.05
N MET A 102 1.46 -3.48 -13.97
CA MET A 102 0.56 -3.00 -12.92
C MET A 102 -0.91 -3.30 -13.23
N SER A 103 -1.76 -3.32 -12.19
CA SER A 103 -3.22 -3.51 -12.28
C SER A 103 -3.63 -4.82 -12.96
N ARG A 104 -2.96 -5.91 -12.61
CA ARG A 104 -3.23 -7.27 -13.12
C ARG A 104 -3.25 -8.28 -11.97
N ALA A 105 -3.96 -9.39 -12.19
CA ALA A 105 -4.04 -10.49 -11.22
C ALA A 105 -2.71 -11.21 -10.93
N ASP A 106 -1.65 -10.88 -11.66
CA ASP A 106 -0.30 -11.41 -11.49
C ASP A 106 0.74 -10.33 -11.11
N THR A 107 0.28 -9.08 -10.85
CA THR A 107 1.16 -7.94 -10.53
C THR A 107 2.11 -8.25 -9.36
N ARG A 108 1.60 -8.85 -8.27
CA ARG A 108 2.42 -9.21 -7.11
C ARG A 108 3.54 -10.18 -7.47
N LEU A 109 3.27 -11.18 -8.28
CA LEU A 109 4.27 -12.17 -8.68
C LEU A 109 5.41 -11.52 -9.46
N HIS A 110 5.08 -10.65 -10.43
CA HIS A 110 6.06 -9.90 -11.19
C HIS A 110 6.84 -8.92 -10.33
N GLN A 111 6.18 -8.26 -9.36
CA GLN A 111 6.84 -7.35 -8.44
C GLN A 111 7.87 -8.07 -7.56
N VAL A 112 7.50 -9.23 -7.00
CA VAL A 112 8.44 -10.05 -6.20
C VAL A 112 9.61 -10.54 -7.04
N GLU A 113 9.35 -10.96 -8.28
CA GLU A 113 10.39 -11.40 -9.21
C GLU A 113 11.36 -10.26 -9.58
N ALA A 114 10.84 -9.06 -9.87
CA ALA A 114 11.65 -7.87 -10.13
C ALA A 114 12.57 -7.55 -8.93
N LEU A 115 12.03 -7.48 -7.73
CA LEU A 115 12.81 -7.23 -6.52
C LEU A 115 13.89 -8.30 -6.28
N ARG A 116 13.54 -9.57 -6.43
CA ARG A 116 14.48 -10.68 -6.29
C ARG A 116 15.59 -10.69 -7.36
N SER A 117 15.27 -10.24 -8.58
CA SER A 117 16.27 -10.12 -9.65
C SER A 117 17.34 -9.06 -9.36
N LEU A 118 17.00 -8.06 -8.53
CA LEU A 118 17.94 -7.08 -7.98
C LEU A 118 18.79 -7.64 -6.82
N GLY A 119 18.56 -8.89 -6.41
CA GLY A 119 19.23 -9.53 -5.28
C GLY A 119 18.57 -9.19 -3.93
N TRP A 120 17.38 -8.60 -3.92
CA TRP A 120 16.71 -8.16 -2.72
C TRP A 120 15.99 -9.28 -1.99
N ARG A 121 16.01 -9.23 -0.67
CA ARG A 121 15.30 -10.15 0.24
C ARG A 121 13.93 -9.55 0.52
N VAL A 122 12.90 -10.20 -0.01
CA VAL A 122 11.51 -9.77 0.08
C VAL A 122 10.80 -10.54 1.19
N ARG A 123 10.15 -9.81 2.10
CA ARG A 123 9.27 -10.36 3.15
C ARG A 123 7.83 -10.01 2.82
N GLU A 124 6.89 -10.86 3.18
CA GLU A 124 5.47 -10.60 2.93
C GLU A 124 4.72 -10.35 4.24
N LEU A 125 3.79 -9.39 4.21
CA LEU A 125 2.79 -9.14 5.23
C LEU A 125 1.59 -10.08 5.03
N ARG A 126 0.59 -9.97 5.89
CA ARG A 126 -0.67 -10.70 5.70
C ARG A 126 -1.40 -10.25 4.45
N GLU A 127 -2.10 -11.18 3.82
CA GLU A 127 -2.99 -10.86 2.69
C GLU A 127 -4.24 -10.12 3.16
N LEU A 128 -4.67 -9.12 2.38
CA LEU A 128 -5.91 -8.37 2.58
C LEU A 128 -6.77 -8.40 1.33
N VAL A 129 -8.05 -8.09 1.49
CA VAL A 129 -9.00 -7.90 0.39
C VAL A 129 -9.16 -6.41 0.14
N ASP A 130 -8.91 -5.97 -1.06
CA ASP A 130 -9.21 -4.62 -1.54
C ASP A 130 -10.70 -4.46 -1.86
N VAL A 131 -11.18 -3.24 -1.76
CA VAL A 131 -12.60 -2.92 -1.95
C VAL A 131 -12.80 -2.39 -3.36
N ASP A 132 -12.97 -3.31 -4.31
CA ASP A 132 -13.31 -3.00 -5.71
C ASP A 132 -14.81 -3.09 -5.97
N ASP A 133 -15.53 -3.91 -5.18
CA ASP A 133 -16.95 -4.13 -5.32
C ASP A 133 -17.64 -4.31 -3.96
N HIS A 134 -18.96 -4.52 -4.00
CA HIS A 134 -19.76 -4.73 -2.80
C HIS A 134 -19.37 -6.01 -2.04
N ALA A 135 -18.99 -7.07 -2.73
CA ALA A 135 -18.56 -8.32 -2.09
C ALA A 135 -17.24 -8.13 -1.32
N GLY A 136 -16.26 -7.47 -1.94
CA GLY A 136 -15.01 -7.05 -1.28
C GLY A 136 -15.27 -6.14 -0.07
N ALA A 137 -16.21 -5.20 -0.20
CA ALA A 137 -16.60 -4.33 0.91
C ALA A 137 -17.15 -5.11 2.12
N LEU A 138 -18.00 -6.11 1.89
CA LEU A 138 -18.53 -6.97 2.97
C LEU A 138 -17.43 -7.77 3.65
N ILE A 139 -16.49 -8.32 2.88
CA ILE A 139 -15.35 -9.06 3.43
C ILE A 139 -14.45 -8.13 4.26
N ALA A 140 -14.09 -6.96 3.72
CA ALA A 140 -13.27 -5.99 4.42
C ALA A 140 -13.93 -5.50 5.72
N ALA A 141 -15.24 -5.25 5.72
CA ALA A 141 -16.00 -4.89 6.90
C ALA A 141 -16.02 -6.01 7.96
N ALA A 142 -16.14 -7.27 7.53
CA ALA A 142 -16.09 -8.43 8.43
C ALA A 142 -14.70 -8.62 9.06
N GLN A 143 -13.63 -8.28 8.35
CA GLN A 143 -12.25 -8.30 8.87
C GLN A 143 -11.95 -7.18 9.85
N ALA A 144 -12.71 -6.06 9.80
CA ALA A 144 -12.56 -4.92 10.71
C ALA A 144 -13.91 -4.42 11.24
N PRO A 145 -14.65 -5.24 12.05
CA PRO A 145 -16.04 -4.96 12.43
C PRO A 145 -16.20 -3.69 13.30
N GLY A 146 -15.13 -3.24 13.97
CA GLY A 146 -15.11 -1.99 14.75
C GLY A 146 -14.71 -0.74 13.97
N SER A 147 -14.46 -0.85 12.68
CA SER A 147 -14.01 0.27 11.86
C SER A 147 -15.16 1.21 11.49
N ARG A 148 -14.83 2.48 11.19
CA ARG A 148 -15.80 3.43 10.63
C ARG A 148 -16.34 2.94 9.29
N PHE A 149 -15.54 2.25 8.49
CA PHE A 149 -15.94 1.65 7.23
C PHE A 149 -17.08 0.65 7.43
N ALA A 150 -16.92 -0.33 8.34
CA ALA A 150 -17.93 -1.32 8.65
C ALA A 150 -19.24 -0.68 9.18
N ALA A 151 -19.14 0.34 10.02
CA ALA A 151 -20.30 1.06 10.52
C ALA A 151 -21.08 1.78 9.40
N VAL A 152 -20.38 2.43 8.49
CA VAL A 152 -20.98 3.12 7.33
C VAL A 152 -21.63 2.10 6.40
N LEU A 153 -20.95 1.02 6.02
CA LEU A 153 -21.49 -0.02 5.14
C LEU A 153 -22.80 -0.61 5.71
N THR A 154 -22.81 -0.95 7.01
CA THR A 154 -24.01 -1.45 7.69
C THR A 154 -25.18 -0.45 7.66
N SER A 155 -24.90 0.86 7.63
CA SER A 155 -25.95 1.87 7.53
C SER A 155 -26.59 1.93 6.14
N PHE A 156 -25.82 1.71 5.09
CA PHE A 156 -26.32 1.65 3.72
C PHE A 156 -27.22 0.43 3.47
N ASP A 157 -26.83 -0.74 3.96
CA ASP A 157 -27.60 -1.98 3.81
C ASP A 157 -28.97 -1.97 4.51
N ARG A 158 -29.16 -1.06 5.51
CA ARG A 158 -30.47 -0.92 6.20
C ARG A 158 -31.44 0.05 5.51
N THR A 159 -30.98 0.82 4.55
CA THR A 159 -31.78 1.86 3.88
C THR A 159 -32.20 1.49 2.46
N GLY A 160 -31.79 0.33 1.95
CA GLY A 160 -32.18 -0.26 0.65
C GLY A 160 -33.11 -1.43 0.83
#